data_979520c5e11c88b786da4e66823ccf6b
#
_entry.id   979520c5e11c88b786da4e66823ccf6b
#
_cell.length_a   1.000
_cell.length_b   1.000
_cell.length_c   1.000
_cell.angle_alpha   90.00
_cell.angle_beta   90.00
_cell.angle_gamma   90.00
#
_symmetry.space_group_name_H-M   'P 1'
#
loop_
_entity.id
_entity.type
_entity.pdbx_description
1 polymer ?
#
loop_
_entity_poly.entity_id
_entity_poly.type
_entity_poly.pdbx_seq_one_letter_code
_entity_poly.pdbx_strand_id
1 'polypeptide(L)'
;MEYTAVIRTLGKAGEKYQTLLDSLVSQTILPKEIIVYIAEGYPFPKETCGKEKYVYVPKGMVAQRALKYEEVQTEYILFLDDDMYLPPSLAEDLFQAMAETDADVMSPDIYPNHSRPLGQELLMFVSGRMRARRFRDSWGYKVMRTGGYSYRKYLQKNTYRSQTNAGACFLCRKRDYLLINFENELWLDKVPYAIGDDEVMFYKMHLSGLRVYTMYGSGIVHLDAGGNLSTDKEIGLLYSDLRFRMVFWHRFLWSADNPWGKFLDILAFGYYIAFTLCISVLKLQKKALLTKCKALRETYTFLKSEDYRKLPKVR
;
A
#
# COMPACT_ATOMS: atom_id res chain seq x y z
N MET A 1 17.72 -6.90 -18.90
CA MET A 1 16.29 -6.95 -18.59
C MET A 1 15.70 -5.61 -18.96
N GLU A 2 14.52 -5.59 -19.61
CA GLU A 2 13.88 -4.32 -20.04
C GLU A 2 12.67 -4.03 -19.15
N TYR A 3 12.49 -2.77 -18.77
CA TYR A 3 11.34 -2.33 -17.99
C TYR A 3 10.87 -0.93 -18.43
N THR A 4 9.60 -0.63 -18.17
CA THR A 4 9.03 0.71 -18.25
C THR A 4 8.88 1.26 -16.85
N ALA A 5 9.36 2.48 -16.60
CA ALA A 5 9.04 3.22 -15.40
C ALA A 5 7.65 3.86 -15.54
N VAL A 6 6.75 3.54 -14.62
CA VAL A 6 5.38 4.08 -14.59
C VAL A 6 5.24 4.96 -13.36
N ILE A 7 4.99 6.24 -13.59
CA ILE A 7 4.83 7.25 -12.54
C ILE A 7 3.37 7.70 -12.53
N ARG A 8 2.75 7.75 -11.34
CA ARG A 8 1.45 8.35 -11.14
C ARG A 8 1.61 9.70 -10.43
N THR A 9 0.91 10.72 -10.90
CA THR A 9 1.05 12.08 -10.35
C THR A 9 -0.22 12.90 -10.47
N LEU A 10 -0.31 13.95 -9.64
CA LEU A 10 -1.22 15.07 -9.82
C LEU A 10 -0.51 16.30 -10.43
N GLY A 11 0.75 16.17 -10.86
CA GLY A 11 1.54 17.26 -11.42
C GLY A 11 1.91 18.36 -10.40
N LYS A 12 1.99 18.03 -9.09
CA LYS A 12 2.18 19.01 -8.01
C LYS A 12 3.39 18.73 -7.11
N ALA A 13 4.17 17.70 -7.40
CA ALA A 13 5.29 17.31 -6.56
C ALA A 13 6.52 18.24 -6.71
N GLY A 14 6.63 18.99 -7.82
CA GLY A 14 7.68 19.99 -8.02
C GLY A 14 9.07 19.38 -7.98
N GLU A 15 9.99 19.97 -7.21
CA GLU A 15 11.39 19.51 -7.10
C GLU A 15 11.54 18.04 -6.74
N LYS A 16 10.56 17.44 -6.03
CA LYS A 16 10.60 16.00 -5.71
C LYS A 16 10.40 15.15 -6.96
N TYR A 17 9.51 15.60 -7.84
CA TYR A 17 9.31 14.94 -9.14
C TYR A 17 10.56 15.06 -10.02
N GLN A 18 11.24 16.24 -10.03
CA GLN A 18 12.52 16.38 -10.71
C GLN A 18 13.57 15.42 -10.13
N THR A 19 13.65 15.31 -8.80
CA THR A 19 14.56 14.36 -8.13
C THR A 19 14.30 12.92 -8.57
N LEU A 20 13.03 12.51 -8.72
CA LEU A 20 12.68 11.20 -9.23
C LEU A 20 13.15 11.03 -10.68
N LEU A 21 12.87 11.99 -11.56
CA LEU A 21 13.25 11.93 -12.98
C LEU A 21 14.77 11.84 -13.14
N ASP A 22 15.53 12.65 -12.40
CA ASP A 22 17.00 12.65 -12.42
C ASP A 22 17.55 11.29 -11.92
N SER A 23 16.92 10.72 -10.90
CA SER A 23 17.30 9.41 -10.39
C SER A 23 16.98 8.27 -11.36
N LEU A 24 15.91 8.38 -12.16
CA LEU A 24 15.56 7.41 -13.19
C LEU A 24 16.54 7.39 -14.37
N VAL A 25 16.98 8.58 -14.83
CA VAL A 25 17.95 8.67 -15.92
C VAL A 25 19.37 8.39 -15.48
N SER A 26 19.62 8.25 -14.18
CA SER A 26 20.91 7.90 -13.58
C SER A 26 20.99 6.41 -13.16
N GLN A 27 19.98 5.59 -13.47
CA GLN A 27 20.00 4.17 -13.13
C GLN A 27 21.06 3.39 -13.93
N THR A 28 21.69 2.40 -13.31
CA THR A 28 22.63 1.45 -14.01
C THR A 28 21.93 0.68 -15.12
N ILE A 29 20.65 0.32 -14.91
CA ILE A 29 19.78 -0.22 -15.95
C ILE A 29 18.70 0.84 -16.23
N LEU A 30 18.82 1.53 -17.37
CA LEU A 30 17.88 2.57 -17.76
C LEU A 30 16.51 2.00 -18.10
N PRO A 31 15.40 2.70 -17.75
CA PRO A 31 14.08 2.35 -18.26
C PRO A 31 14.03 2.51 -19.78
N LYS A 32 13.35 1.59 -20.45
CA LYS A 32 13.10 1.69 -21.91
C LYS A 32 12.19 2.87 -22.22
N GLU A 33 11.23 3.13 -21.35
CA GLU A 33 10.28 4.23 -21.43
C GLU A 33 9.94 4.73 -20.02
N ILE A 34 9.61 6.02 -19.92
CA ILE A 34 9.02 6.65 -18.72
C ILE A 34 7.62 7.09 -19.11
N ILE A 35 6.61 6.45 -18.53
CA ILE A 35 5.21 6.79 -18.76
C ILE A 35 4.64 7.42 -17.51
N VAL A 36 4.07 8.61 -17.64
CA VAL A 36 3.53 9.40 -16.54
C VAL A 36 2.01 9.47 -16.65
N TYR A 37 1.34 8.78 -15.76
CA TYR A 37 -0.12 8.82 -15.65
C TYR A 37 -0.54 9.98 -14.76
N ILE A 38 -1.12 11.00 -15.39
CA ILE A 38 -1.58 12.21 -14.74
C ILE A 38 -3.09 12.21 -14.60
N ALA A 39 -3.59 12.61 -13.43
CA ALA A 39 -5.03 12.68 -13.18
C ALA A 39 -5.70 13.76 -14.06
N GLU A 40 -6.84 13.43 -14.64
CA GLU A 40 -7.65 14.39 -15.39
C GLU A 40 -7.95 15.64 -14.56
N GLY A 41 -7.90 16.81 -15.23
CA GLY A 41 -8.09 18.10 -14.59
C GLY A 41 -6.86 18.71 -13.93
N TYR A 42 -5.70 18.05 -14.05
CA TYR A 42 -4.42 18.56 -13.54
C TYR A 42 -3.48 18.93 -14.72
N PRO A 43 -2.65 19.98 -14.56
CA PRO A 43 -1.67 20.37 -15.59
C PRO A 43 -0.50 19.38 -15.63
N PHE A 44 0.21 19.33 -16.73
CA PHE A 44 1.50 18.65 -16.79
C PHE A 44 2.50 19.29 -15.80
N PRO A 45 3.37 18.49 -15.16
CA PRO A 45 4.49 19.03 -14.40
C PRO A 45 5.34 19.95 -15.29
N LYS A 46 6.02 20.90 -14.66
CA LYS A 46 7.01 21.75 -15.32
C LYS A 46 8.38 21.08 -15.40
N GLU A 47 8.62 20.22 -14.45
CA GLU A 47 9.82 19.40 -14.29
C GLU A 47 9.86 18.34 -15.37
N THR A 48 11.06 18.09 -15.95
CA THR A 48 11.22 17.14 -17.06
C THR A 48 12.65 16.61 -17.17
N CYS A 49 12.82 15.40 -17.66
CA CYS A 49 14.08 14.88 -18.17
C CYS A 49 14.05 14.71 -19.71
N GLY A 50 12.97 15.10 -20.36
CA GLY A 50 12.79 15.07 -21.82
C GLY A 50 12.51 13.70 -22.40
N LYS A 51 12.21 12.69 -21.57
CA LYS A 51 11.94 11.31 -21.98
C LYS A 51 10.55 10.81 -21.60
N GLU A 52 9.76 11.63 -20.91
CA GLU A 52 8.45 11.27 -20.40
C GLU A 52 7.39 11.25 -21.49
N LYS A 53 6.52 10.24 -21.44
CA LYS A 53 5.26 10.18 -22.15
C LYS A 53 4.12 10.40 -21.17
N TYR A 54 3.31 11.44 -21.36
CA TYR A 54 2.19 11.75 -20.49
C TYR A 54 0.89 11.14 -21.00
N VAL A 55 0.12 10.53 -20.08
CA VAL A 55 -1.19 9.94 -20.35
C VAL A 55 -2.17 10.46 -19.31
N TYR A 56 -3.29 11.06 -19.73
CA TYR A 56 -4.36 11.44 -18.82
C TYR A 56 -5.20 10.24 -18.42
N VAL A 57 -5.49 10.13 -17.13
CA VAL A 57 -6.26 9.02 -16.55
C VAL A 57 -7.26 9.53 -15.52
N PRO A 58 -8.30 8.77 -15.20
CA PRO A 58 -9.27 9.14 -14.17
C PRO A 58 -8.59 9.47 -12.84
N LYS A 59 -9.08 10.52 -12.18
CA LYS A 59 -8.58 10.93 -10.87
C LYS A 59 -9.04 9.95 -9.79
N GLY A 60 -8.11 9.48 -8.99
CA GLY A 60 -8.36 8.63 -7.82
C GLY A 60 -7.10 7.87 -7.45
N MET A 61 -6.91 7.57 -6.18
CA MET A 61 -5.72 6.83 -5.74
C MET A 61 -5.72 5.41 -6.30
N VAL A 62 -6.88 4.76 -6.29
CA VAL A 62 -7.06 3.45 -6.94
C VAL A 62 -7.27 3.60 -8.45
N ALA A 63 -8.02 4.60 -8.90
CA ALA A 63 -8.28 4.81 -10.33
C ALA A 63 -6.98 4.98 -11.14
N GLN A 64 -5.99 5.72 -10.61
CA GLN A 64 -4.68 5.87 -11.26
C GLN A 64 -3.79 4.60 -11.20
N ARG A 65 -4.18 3.59 -10.45
CA ARG A 65 -3.52 2.27 -10.40
C ARG A 65 -4.32 1.18 -11.13
N ALA A 66 -5.63 1.31 -11.21
CA ALA A 66 -6.53 0.34 -11.84
C ALA A 66 -6.57 0.47 -13.36
N LEU A 67 -5.40 0.63 -13.99
CA LEU A 67 -5.23 0.81 -15.43
C LEU A 67 -4.88 -0.50 -16.12
N LYS A 68 -5.06 -0.55 -17.43
CA LYS A 68 -4.64 -1.70 -18.27
C LYS A 68 -3.20 -1.55 -18.78
N TYR A 69 -2.60 -0.37 -18.59
CA TYR A 69 -1.21 -0.05 -18.99
C TYR A 69 -0.94 -0.38 -20.47
N GLU A 70 -1.88 -0.03 -21.35
CA GLU A 70 -1.82 -0.37 -22.78
C GLU A 70 -0.60 0.24 -23.47
N GLU A 71 -0.16 1.41 -23.00
CA GLU A 71 1.01 2.12 -23.50
C GLU A 71 2.34 1.41 -23.15
N VAL A 72 2.36 0.56 -22.13
CA VAL A 72 3.56 -0.17 -21.69
C VAL A 72 3.81 -1.36 -22.60
N GLN A 73 4.97 -1.38 -23.27
CA GLN A 73 5.35 -2.44 -24.20
C GLN A 73 6.34 -3.44 -23.59
N THR A 74 6.94 -3.15 -22.42
CA THR A 74 7.87 -4.05 -21.76
C THR A 74 7.16 -5.11 -20.92
N GLU A 75 7.83 -6.22 -20.66
CA GLU A 75 7.33 -7.27 -19.77
C GLU A 75 7.23 -6.77 -18.32
N TYR A 76 8.22 -5.99 -17.87
CA TYR A 76 8.31 -5.50 -16.49
C TYR A 76 7.91 -4.04 -16.40
N ILE A 77 7.25 -3.72 -15.27
CA ILE A 77 6.90 -2.35 -14.88
C ILE A 77 7.53 -2.06 -13.53
N LEU A 78 8.26 -0.95 -13.45
CA LEU A 78 8.65 -0.32 -12.20
C LEU A 78 7.61 0.77 -11.88
N PHE A 79 6.73 0.49 -10.93
CA PHE A 79 5.72 1.43 -10.46
C PHE A 79 6.33 2.42 -9.46
N LEU A 80 5.99 3.70 -9.60
CA LEU A 80 6.57 4.78 -8.81
C LEU A 80 5.53 5.84 -8.44
N ASP A 81 5.61 6.36 -7.22
CA ASP A 81 4.99 7.63 -6.85
C ASP A 81 5.92 8.78 -7.26
N ASP A 82 5.39 10.00 -7.38
CA ASP A 82 6.07 11.16 -7.96
C ASP A 82 7.03 11.90 -7.00
N ASP A 83 7.26 11.35 -5.80
CA ASP A 83 8.06 11.93 -4.72
C ASP A 83 9.11 10.94 -4.17
N MET A 84 9.69 10.15 -5.07
CA MET A 84 10.71 9.16 -4.72
C MET A 84 12.11 9.59 -5.15
N TYR A 85 13.12 9.24 -4.35
CA TYR A 85 14.53 9.20 -4.77
C TYR A 85 14.98 7.75 -4.91
N LEU A 86 15.57 7.41 -6.04
CA LEU A 86 16.05 6.06 -6.37
C LEU A 86 17.58 6.04 -6.37
N PRO A 87 18.26 5.20 -5.57
CA PRO A 87 19.69 4.97 -5.74
C PRO A 87 20.02 4.44 -7.14
N PRO A 88 21.23 4.74 -7.68
CA PRO A 88 21.57 4.40 -9.06
C PRO A 88 21.47 2.91 -9.42
N SER A 89 21.67 2.00 -8.49
CA SER A 89 21.56 0.54 -8.70
C SER A 89 20.17 -0.05 -8.42
N LEU A 90 19.16 0.77 -8.02
CA LEU A 90 17.90 0.22 -7.52
C LEU A 90 17.22 -0.74 -8.48
N ALA A 91 17.12 -0.40 -9.77
CA ALA A 91 16.47 -1.27 -10.75
C ALA A 91 17.21 -2.60 -10.90
N GLU A 92 18.54 -2.56 -10.95
CA GLU A 92 19.41 -3.74 -11.01
C GLU A 92 19.27 -4.61 -9.77
N ASP A 93 19.30 -3.99 -8.57
CA ASP A 93 19.15 -4.68 -7.28
C ASP A 93 17.78 -5.37 -7.16
N LEU A 94 16.70 -4.71 -7.64
CA LEU A 94 15.35 -5.30 -7.65
C LEU A 94 15.29 -6.53 -8.58
N PHE A 95 15.84 -6.45 -9.77
CA PHE A 95 15.90 -7.59 -10.70
C PHE A 95 16.73 -8.74 -10.15
N GLN A 96 17.89 -8.45 -9.56
CA GLN A 96 18.73 -9.44 -8.91
C GLN A 96 17.98 -10.12 -7.75
N ALA A 97 17.38 -9.34 -6.86
CA ALA A 97 16.60 -9.85 -5.73
C ALA A 97 15.40 -10.71 -6.18
N MET A 98 14.72 -10.33 -7.29
CA MET A 98 13.66 -11.16 -7.88
C MET A 98 14.21 -12.51 -8.36
N ALA A 99 15.35 -12.53 -9.03
CA ALA A 99 15.97 -13.76 -9.53
C ALA A 99 16.41 -14.68 -8.38
N GLU A 100 17.03 -14.11 -7.33
CA GLU A 100 17.52 -14.86 -6.17
C GLU A 100 16.41 -15.48 -5.33
N THR A 101 15.25 -14.82 -5.25
CA THR A 101 14.10 -15.25 -4.42
C THR A 101 13.00 -15.93 -5.20
N ASP A 102 13.12 -15.99 -6.53
CA ASP A 102 12.07 -16.42 -7.44
C ASP A 102 10.75 -15.65 -7.19
N ALA A 103 10.89 -14.33 -6.94
CA ALA A 103 9.76 -13.46 -6.67
C ALA A 103 9.03 -13.04 -7.95
N ASP A 104 7.70 -12.90 -7.87
CA ASP A 104 6.88 -12.34 -8.95
C ASP A 104 6.72 -10.81 -8.78
N VAL A 105 6.84 -10.34 -7.53
CA VAL A 105 6.73 -8.92 -7.17
C VAL A 105 7.80 -8.60 -6.13
N MET A 106 8.61 -7.57 -6.39
CA MET A 106 9.63 -7.07 -5.48
C MET A 106 9.38 -5.59 -5.18
N SER A 107 9.30 -5.25 -3.90
CA SER A 107 9.15 -3.85 -3.46
C SER A 107 10.28 -3.51 -2.49
N PRO A 108 11.00 -2.42 -2.68
CA PRO A 108 11.95 -1.95 -1.69
C PRO A 108 11.22 -1.41 -0.46
N ASP A 109 11.78 -1.60 0.73
CA ASP A 109 11.26 -0.97 1.93
C ASP A 109 11.60 0.52 1.93
N ILE A 110 10.57 1.35 1.91
CA ILE A 110 10.69 2.82 1.91
C ILE A 110 10.76 3.43 3.30
N TYR A 111 10.63 2.62 4.36
CA TYR A 111 10.68 3.08 5.74
C TYR A 111 12.05 2.80 6.37
N PRO A 112 12.97 3.78 6.42
CA PRO A 112 14.33 3.56 6.88
C PRO A 112 14.40 3.16 8.38
N ASN A 113 13.36 3.44 9.14
CA ASN A 113 13.33 3.22 10.57
C ASN A 113 11.98 2.68 11.05
N HIS A 114 11.89 1.37 11.24
CA HIS A 114 10.75 0.76 11.92
C HIS A 114 10.85 0.80 13.46
N SER A 115 11.80 1.56 14.02
CA SER A 115 11.96 1.68 15.46
C SER A 115 10.84 2.53 16.06
N ARG A 116 10.14 1.97 17.03
CA ARG A 116 9.10 2.68 17.81
C ARG A 116 9.46 2.58 19.31
N PRO A 117 9.04 3.56 20.12
CA PRO A 117 9.16 3.46 21.57
C PRO A 117 8.52 2.16 22.09
N LEU A 118 9.14 1.52 23.07
CA LEU A 118 8.69 0.22 23.63
C LEU A 118 7.21 0.23 24.03
N GLY A 119 6.74 1.34 24.64
CA GLY A 119 5.33 1.49 25.01
C GLY A 119 4.38 1.46 23.81
N GLN A 120 4.78 2.02 22.68
CA GLN A 120 3.99 1.99 21.44
C GLN A 120 4.00 0.58 20.81
N GLU A 121 5.13 -0.13 20.83
CA GLU A 121 5.20 -1.52 20.37
C GLU A 121 4.32 -2.43 21.23
N LEU A 122 4.37 -2.27 22.56
CA LEU A 122 3.51 -3.02 23.48
C LEU A 122 2.02 -2.75 23.18
N LEU A 123 1.65 -1.48 22.97
CA LEU A 123 0.29 -1.11 22.62
C LEU A 123 -0.16 -1.74 21.28
N MET A 124 0.72 -1.76 20.28
CA MET A 124 0.44 -2.40 19.00
C MET A 124 0.31 -3.93 19.14
N PHE A 125 1.15 -4.55 19.97
CA PHE A 125 1.07 -5.99 20.24
C PHE A 125 -0.22 -6.34 20.99
N VAL A 126 -0.53 -5.63 22.08
CA VAL A 126 -1.75 -5.87 22.87
C VAL A 126 -3.00 -5.60 22.04
N SER A 127 -3.00 -4.60 21.15
CA SER A 127 -4.15 -4.34 20.26
C SER A 127 -4.30 -5.35 19.10
N GLY A 128 -3.47 -6.38 19.02
CA GLY A 128 -3.49 -7.37 17.93
C GLY A 128 -3.02 -6.81 16.57
N ARG A 129 -2.36 -5.66 16.56
CA ARG A 129 -1.82 -5.01 15.35
C ARG A 129 -0.38 -5.42 15.03
N MET A 130 0.27 -6.16 15.91
CA MET A 130 1.65 -6.61 15.73
C MET A 130 1.80 -8.05 16.24
N ARG A 131 2.55 -8.87 15.51
CA ARG A 131 2.88 -10.24 15.93
C ARG A 131 3.91 -10.23 17.07
N ALA A 132 3.88 -11.26 17.92
CA ALA A 132 4.95 -11.50 18.87
C ALA A 132 6.30 -11.64 18.16
N ARG A 133 7.37 -11.16 18.78
CA ARG A 133 8.74 -11.10 18.19
C ARG A 133 9.17 -12.42 17.57
N ARG A 134 8.96 -13.54 18.26
CA ARG A 134 9.29 -14.90 17.79
C ARG A 134 8.60 -15.34 16.49
N PHE A 135 7.47 -14.71 16.12
CA PHE A 135 6.69 -15.03 14.91
C PHE A 135 6.89 -14.01 13.78
N ARG A 136 7.75 -13.00 13.97
CA ARG A 136 8.02 -11.99 12.94
C ARG A 136 9.08 -12.45 11.94
N ASP A 137 9.81 -13.53 12.25
CA ASP A 137 11.06 -13.87 11.57
C ASP A 137 10.93 -14.46 10.17
N SER A 138 9.72 -14.78 9.71
CA SER A 138 9.48 -15.35 8.36
C SER A 138 8.91 -14.38 7.34
N TRP A 139 8.45 -13.19 7.74
CA TRP A 139 7.74 -12.24 6.89
C TRP A 139 8.30 -10.83 7.01
N GLY A 140 8.43 -10.12 5.89
CA GLY A 140 8.64 -8.68 5.87
C GLY A 140 7.39 -7.97 6.40
N TYR A 141 6.29 -8.12 5.67
CA TYR A 141 4.98 -7.63 6.06
C TYR A 141 3.96 -8.76 6.09
N LYS A 142 3.21 -8.88 7.17
CA LYS A 142 2.19 -9.93 7.38
C LYS A 142 0.83 -9.32 7.71
N VAL A 143 -0.18 -9.63 6.92
CA VAL A 143 -1.56 -9.23 7.21
C VAL A 143 -2.06 -9.96 8.45
N MET A 144 -2.74 -9.21 9.32
CA MET A 144 -3.23 -9.66 10.61
C MET A 144 -4.76 -9.88 10.57
N ARG A 145 -5.27 -10.80 11.38
CA ARG A 145 -6.73 -11.03 11.51
C ARG A 145 -7.53 -9.80 11.97
N THR A 146 -6.86 -8.77 12.44
CA THR A 146 -7.45 -7.48 12.81
C THR A 146 -7.62 -6.52 11.62
N GLY A 147 -7.34 -6.94 10.39
CA GLY A 147 -7.46 -6.13 9.19
C GLY A 147 -6.37 -5.05 9.03
N GLY A 148 -5.21 -5.27 9.55
CA GLY A 148 -4.03 -4.48 9.34
C GLY A 148 -2.83 -5.39 9.20
N TYR A 149 -1.61 -4.85 9.20
CA TYR A 149 -0.41 -5.63 9.00
C TYR A 149 0.64 -5.44 10.11
N SER A 150 1.40 -6.50 10.36
CA SER A 150 2.62 -6.50 11.16
C SER A 150 3.83 -6.46 10.22
N TYR A 151 4.84 -5.69 10.57
CA TYR A 151 6.09 -5.59 9.84
C TYR A 151 7.28 -6.08 10.66
N ARG A 152 8.39 -6.34 9.98
CA ARG A 152 9.62 -6.79 10.58
C ARG A 152 10.44 -5.62 11.12
N LYS A 153 11.01 -5.76 12.31
CA LYS A 153 11.88 -4.75 12.94
C LYS A 153 13.37 -5.11 12.86
N TYR A 154 13.69 -6.39 13.03
CA TYR A 154 15.08 -6.87 13.05
C TYR A 154 15.36 -7.65 11.79
N LEU A 155 16.34 -7.19 11.02
CA LEU A 155 16.71 -7.76 9.73
C LEU A 155 17.88 -8.71 9.90
N GLN A 156 17.77 -9.91 9.37
CA GLN A 156 18.85 -10.90 9.26
C GLN A 156 19.20 -11.17 7.80
N LYS A 157 18.31 -10.81 6.88
CA LYS A 157 18.44 -10.95 5.42
C LYS A 157 18.02 -9.65 4.76
N ASN A 158 18.41 -9.45 3.52
CA ASN A 158 18.00 -8.29 2.73
C ASN A 158 16.60 -8.44 2.12
N THR A 159 16.09 -9.68 1.98
CA THR A 159 14.79 -9.94 1.35
C THR A 159 13.91 -10.83 2.21
N TYR A 160 12.62 -10.50 2.26
CA TYR A 160 11.61 -11.28 3.00
C TYR A 160 10.32 -11.37 2.23
N ARG A 161 9.71 -12.56 2.24
CA ARG A 161 8.35 -12.75 1.72
C ARG A 161 7.37 -11.85 2.45
N SER A 162 6.41 -11.27 1.72
CA SER A 162 5.43 -10.32 2.26
C SER A 162 4.02 -10.62 1.75
N GLN A 163 3.02 -10.18 2.48
CA GLN A 163 1.61 -10.23 2.08
C GLN A 163 1.08 -8.86 1.69
N THR A 164 1.78 -7.82 2.09
CA THR A 164 1.51 -6.42 1.72
C THR A 164 2.83 -5.67 1.71
N ASN A 165 2.82 -4.46 1.17
CA ASN A 165 3.98 -3.57 1.13
C ASN A 165 3.53 -2.11 1.01
N ALA A 166 4.48 -1.17 1.01
CA ALA A 166 4.22 0.19 0.55
C ALA A 166 4.24 0.23 -0.98
N GLY A 167 3.24 0.86 -1.57
CA GLY A 167 3.04 0.89 -3.02
C GLY A 167 3.73 2.04 -3.75
N ALA A 168 4.59 2.81 -3.04
CA ALA A 168 5.28 3.94 -3.64
C ALA A 168 6.38 3.53 -4.64
N CYS A 169 6.92 2.30 -4.51
CA CYS A 169 7.85 1.71 -5.48
C CYS A 169 7.74 0.18 -5.45
N PHE A 170 7.56 -0.43 -6.63
CA PHE A 170 7.66 -1.89 -6.77
C PHE A 170 7.85 -2.30 -8.23
N LEU A 171 8.51 -3.45 -8.42
CA LEU A 171 8.78 -4.06 -9.72
C LEU A 171 7.96 -5.36 -9.84
N CYS A 172 7.25 -5.53 -10.96
CA CYS A 172 6.59 -6.79 -11.29
C CYS A 172 6.37 -6.92 -12.81
N ARG A 173 5.95 -8.11 -13.26
CA ARG A 173 5.51 -8.26 -14.65
C ARG A 173 4.14 -7.61 -14.86
N LYS A 174 3.96 -6.95 -15.99
CA LYS A 174 2.66 -6.34 -16.39
C LYS A 174 1.51 -7.34 -16.29
N ARG A 175 1.67 -8.56 -16.83
CA ARG A 175 0.66 -9.62 -16.79
C ARG A 175 0.25 -9.99 -15.36
N ASP A 176 1.22 -10.06 -14.46
CA ASP A 176 0.99 -10.46 -13.07
C ASP A 176 0.23 -9.37 -12.30
N TYR A 177 0.54 -8.09 -12.59
CA TYR A 177 -0.25 -6.97 -12.06
C TYR A 177 -1.70 -7.00 -12.55
N LEU A 178 -1.94 -7.26 -13.83
CA LEU A 178 -3.28 -7.27 -14.40
C LEU A 178 -4.17 -8.40 -13.85
N LEU A 179 -3.58 -9.51 -13.36
CA LEU A 179 -4.34 -10.61 -12.75
C LEU A 179 -5.17 -10.19 -11.54
N ILE A 180 -4.76 -9.13 -10.82
CA ILE A 180 -5.45 -8.74 -9.59
C ILE A 180 -6.77 -8.02 -9.83
N ASN A 181 -7.06 -7.58 -11.07
CA ASN A 181 -8.27 -6.81 -11.42
C ASN A 181 -8.53 -5.70 -10.40
N PHE A 182 -7.54 -4.78 -10.28
CA PHE A 182 -7.55 -3.77 -9.20
C PHE A 182 -8.71 -2.77 -9.33
N GLU A 183 -9.31 -2.64 -10.52
CA GLU A 183 -10.54 -1.89 -10.78
C GLU A 183 -11.74 -2.34 -9.92
N ASN A 184 -11.74 -3.55 -9.42
CA ASN A 184 -12.77 -4.04 -8.49
C ASN A 184 -12.71 -3.35 -7.11
N GLU A 185 -11.68 -2.58 -6.84
CA GLU A 185 -11.44 -1.94 -5.54
C GLU A 185 -11.62 -0.41 -5.55
N LEU A 186 -12.25 0.14 -6.61
CA LEU A 186 -12.58 1.58 -6.74
C LEU A 186 -13.46 2.11 -5.60
N TRP A 187 -14.05 1.24 -4.76
CA TRP A 187 -14.73 1.63 -3.54
C TRP A 187 -13.82 2.37 -2.54
N LEU A 188 -12.50 2.15 -2.62
CA LEU A 188 -11.50 2.85 -1.82
C LEU A 188 -11.47 4.36 -2.13
N ASP A 189 -11.67 4.76 -3.37
CA ASP A 189 -11.69 6.18 -3.77
C ASP A 189 -12.94 6.94 -3.28
N LYS A 190 -13.96 6.22 -2.76
CA LYS A 190 -15.20 6.82 -2.24
C LYS A 190 -15.07 7.33 -0.79
N VAL A 191 -13.89 7.35 -0.20
CA VAL A 191 -13.62 7.89 1.14
C VAL A 191 -12.72 9.12 1.06
N PRO A 192 -12.77 10.03 2.06
CA PRO A 192 -12.01 11.30 2.00
C PRO A 192 -10.50 11.12 1.78
N TYR A 193 -9.94 10.05 2.31
CA TYR A 193 -8.54 9.67 2.12
C TYR A 193 -8.52 8.18 1.75
N ALA A 194 -8.04 7.86 0.57
CA ALA A 194 -7.90 6.46 0.12
C ALA A 194 -6.72 5.81 0.84
N ILE A 195 -6.97 5.33 2.06
CA ILE A 195 -5.99 4.62 2.88
C ILE A 195 -6.09 3.13 2.61
N GLY A 196 -4.95 2.45 2.51
CA GLY A 196 -4.87 0.99 2.43
C GLY A 196 -5.01 0.43 1.02
N ASP A 197 -4.98 1.27 -0.01
CA ASP A 197 -4.92 0.84 -1.40
C ASP A 197 -3.71 -0.07 -1.66
N ASP A 198 -2.56 0.25 -1.08
CA ASP A 198 -1.36 -0.59 -1.12
C ASP A 198 -1.59 -1.95 -0.44
N GLU A 199 -2.19 -1.95 0.76
CA GLU A 199 -2.48 -3.19 1.49
C GLU A 199 -3.41 -4.09 0.67
N VAL A 200 -4.45 -3.54 0.04
CA VAL A 200 -5.37 -4.27 -0.83
C VAL A 200 -4.65 -4.79 -2.06
N MET A 201 -3.89 -3.96 -2.74
CA MET A 201 -3.20 -4.30 -3.99
C MET A 201 -2.26 -5.49 -3.79
N PHE A 202 -1.32 -5.38 -2.85
CA PHE A 202 -0.37 -6.46 -2.60
C PHE A 202 -1.03 -7.69 -2.00
N TYR A 203 -2.06 -7.52 -1.15
CA TYR A 203 -2.77 -8.67 -0.62
C TYR A 203 -3.55 -9.44 -1.69
N LYS A 204 -4.12 -8.74 -2.69
CA LYS A 204 -4.70 -9.39 -3.88
C LYS A 204 -3.63 -10.14 -4.69
N MET A 205 -2.44 -9.56 -4.88
CA MET A 205 -1.32 -10.28 -5.51
C MET A 205 -0.99 -11.57 -4.74
N HIS A 206 -0.87 -11.47 -3.42
CA HIS A 206 -0.63 -12.64 -2.57
C HIS A 206 -1.73 -13.70 -2.67
N LEU A 207 -3.02 -13.29 -2.67
CA LEU A 207 -4.16 -14.20 -2.81
C LEU A 207 -4.25 -14.83 -4.20
N SER A 208 -3.76 -14.16 -5.24
CA SER A 208 -3.63 -14.70 -6.60
C SER A 208 -2.46 -15.69 -6.76
N GLY A 209 -1.74 -16.00 -5.67
CA GLY A 209 -0.62 -16.94 -5.66
C GLY A 209 0.74 -16.33 -5.99
N LEU A 210 0.80 -15.03 -6.29
CA LEU A 210 2.05 -14.35 -6.57
C LEU A 210 2.96 -14.28 -5.33
N ARG A 211 4.26 -14.47 -5.55
CA ARG A 211 5.29 -14.40 -4.53
C ARG A 211 5.74 -12.95 -4.36
N VAL A 212 5.14 -12.27 -3.39
CA VAL A 212 5.47 -10.87 -3.04
C VAL A 212 6.62 -10.86 -2.04
N TYR A 213 7.64 -10.06 -2.31
CA TYR A 213 8.80 -9.88 -1.43
C TYR A 213 9.07 -8.41 -1.15
N THR A 214 9.70 -8.15 0.00
CA THR A 214 10.25 -6.85 0.39
C THR A 214 11.76 -6.93 0.40
N MET A 215 12.42 -5.99 -0.25
CA MET A 215 13.87 -5.77 -0.20
C MET A 215 14.19 -4.64 0.76
N TYR A 216 15.07 -4.90 1.73
CA TYR A 216 15.51 -3.95 2.74
C TYR A 216 16.91 -3.43 2.41
N GLY A 217 17.21 -2.21 2.89
CA GLY A 217 18.55 -1.62 2.74
C GLY A 217 18.86 -1.08 1.34
N SER A 218 17.84 -0.87 0.50
CA SER A 218 18.00 -0.37 -0.87
C SER A 218 18.46 1.08 -0.96
N GLY A 219 18.37 1.86 0.10
CA GLY A 219 18.68 3.29 0.07
C GLY A 219 17.65 4.19 -0.62
N ILE A 220 16.50 3.61 -1.04
CA ILE A 220 15.38 4.40 -1.58
C ILE A 220 14.82 5.35 -0.53
N VAL A 221 14.37 6.53 -0.95
CA VAL A 221 13.80 7.55 -0.04
C VAL A 221 12.46 8.04 -0.58
N HIS A 222 11.45 8.06 0.30
CA HIS A 222 10.18 8.72 0.05
C HIS A 222 10.25 10.14 0.60
N LEU A 223 10.28 11.13 -0.28
CA LEU A 223 10.63 12.52 0.04
C LEU A 223 9.52 13.27 0.83
N ASP A 224 8.30 12.79 0.80
CA ASP A 224 7.16 13.34 1.53
C ASP A 224 6.82 12.61 2.85
N ALA A 225 7.61 11.61 3.23
CA ALA A 225 7.34 10.86 4.45
C ALA A 225 7.50 11.75 5.70
N GLY A 226 6.38 12.04 6.40
CA GLY A 226 6.41 12.55 7.78
C GLY A 226 6.07 14.04 8.00
N GLY A 227 5.34 14.68 7.11
CA GLY A 227 4.84 16.04 7.33
C GLY A 227 3.88 16.18 8.53
N ASN A 228 3.86 17.33 9.21
CA ASN A 228 2.91 17.64 10.28
C ASN A 228 1.48 17.70 9.72
N LEU A 229 0.57 16.94 10.34
CA LEU A 229 -0.83 16.89 9.95
C LEU A 229 -1.65 17.93 10.74
N SER A 230 -2.61 18.57 10.10
CA SER A 230 -3.62 19.34 10.83
C SER A 230 -4.57 18.40 11.59
N THR A 231 -5.15 18.88 12.70
CA THR A 231 -6.09 18.10 13.52
C THR A 231 -7.28 17.57 12.71
N ASP A 232 -7.78 18.33 11.74
CA ASP A 232 -8.91 17.88 10.90
C ASP A 232 -8.48 16.79 9.92
N LYS A 233 -7.25 16.87 9.39
CA LYS A 233 -6.67 15.82 8.57
C LYS A 233 -6.47 14.53 9.37
N GLU A 234 -5.98 14.63 10.62
CA GLU A 234 -5.84 13.48 11.52
C GLU A 234 -7.17 12.77 11.79
N ILE A 235 -8.24 13.53 12.03
CA ILE A 235 -9.59 12.99 12.24
C ILE A 235 -10.14 12.34 10.97
N GLY A 236 -9.90 12.95 9.81
CA GLY A 236 -10.27 12.38 8.52
C GLY A 236 -9.53 11.07 8.21
N LEU A 237 -8.24 11.02 8.51
CA LEU A 237 -7.42 9.82 8.40
C LEU A 237 -7.89 8.70 9.35
N LEU A 238 -8.22 9.07 10.59
CA LEU A 238 -8.76 8.11 11.57
C LEU A 238 -10.09 7.48 11.11
N TYR A 239 -10.97 8.30 10.53
CA TYR A 239 -12.23 7.82 9.94
C TYR A 239 -11.96 6.86 8.78
N SER A 240 -11.09 7.26 7.83
CA SER A 240 -10.79 6.47 6.64
C SER A 240 -10.06 5.17 6.98
N ASP A 241 -9.09 5.18 7.92
CA ASP A 241 -8.37 3.98 8.38
C ASP A 241 -9.33 2.94 8.96
N LEU A 242 -10.24 3.37 9.85
CA LEU A 242 -11.15 2.42 10.48
C LEU A 242 -12.20 1.87 9.49
N ARG A 243 -12.69 2.72 8.57
CA ARG A 243 -13.58 2.31 7.49
C ARG A 243 -12.89 1.32 6.56
N PHE A 244 -11.70 1.67 6.06
CA PHE A 244 -10.88 0.78 5.24
C PHE A 244 -10.68 -0.56 5.93
N ARG A 245 -10.18 -0.56 7.16
CA ARG A 245 -9.84 -1.75 7.94
C ARG A 245 -11.04 -2.68 8.13
N MET A 246 -12.24 -2.14 8.40
CA MET A 246 -13.45 -2.95 8.54
C MET A 246 -13.89 -3.56 7.20
N VAL A 247 -13.82 -2.82 6.08
CA VAL A 247 -14.12 -3.36 4.74
C VAL A 247 -13.09 -4.40 4.33
N PHE A 248 -11.80 -4.10 4.52
CA PHE A 248 -10.70 -5.02 4.23
C PHE A 248 -10.87 -6.33 5.01
N TRP A 249 -11.07 -6.25 6.33
CA TRP A 249 -11.31 -7.41 7.18
C TRP A 249 -12.49 -8.26 6.68
N HIS A 250 -13.64 -7.62 6.41
CA HIS A 250 -14.82 -8.34 5.95
C HIS A 250 -14.62 -9.00 4.58
N ARG A 251 -14.02 -8.27 3.62
CA ARG A 251 -13.88 -8.66 2.23
C ARG A 251 -12.78 -9.69 2.00
N PHE A 252 -11.61 -9.47 2.60
CA PHE A 252 -10.40 -10.23 2.29
C PHE A 252 -10.03 -11.30 3.34
N LEU A 253 -10.51 -11.17 4.57
CA LEU A 253 -10.24 -12.12 5.64
C LEU A 253 -11.49 -12.95 5.94
N TRP A 254 -12.47 -12.35 6.60
CA TRP A 254 -13.65 -13.06 7.05
C TRP A 254 -14.43 -13.76 5.92
N SER A 255 -14.67 -13.08 4.78
CA SER A 255 -15.43 -13.70 3.68
C SER A 255 -14.67 -14.83 2.98
N ALA A 256 -13.35 -14.81 3.03
CA ALA A 256 -12.48 -15.76 2.35
C ALA A 256 -12.11 -16.98 3.19
N ASP A 257 -12.31 -16.94 4.52
CA ASP A 257 -11.86 -17.99 5.42
C ASP A 257 -12.90 -19.10 5.61
N ASN A 258 -12.46 -20.25 6.11
CA ASN A 258 -13.31 -21.36 6.52
C ASN A 258 -14.09 -21.02 7.81
N PRO A 259 -15.07 -21.84 8.25
CA PRO A 259 -15.92 -21.51 9.41
C PRO A 259 -15.13 -21.24 10.70
N TRP A 260 -14.07 -22.00 10.96
CA TRP A 260 -13.23 -21.81 12.13
C TRP A 260 -12.40 -20.52 12.01
N GLY A 261 -11.83 -20.27 10.84
CA GLY A 261 -11.14 -19.01 10.54
C GLY A 261 -12.04 -17.79 10.69
N LYS A 262 -13.28 -17.86 10.18
CA LYS A 262 -14.29 -16.79 10.37
C LYS A 262 -14.57 -16.49 11.83
N PHE A 263 -14.67 -17.51 12.67
CA PHE A 263 -14.85 -17.33 14.10
C PHE A 263 -13.64 -16.59 14.73
N LEU A 264 -12.42 -17.01 14.40
CA LEU A 264 -11.19 -16.35 14.88
C LEU A 264 -11.07 -14.91 14.36
N ASP A 265 -11.50 -14.64 13.13
CA ASP A 265 -11.50 -13.30 12.54
C ASP A 265 -12.47 -12.37 13.27
N ILE A 266 -13.67 -12.86 13.62
CA ILE A 266 -14.65 -12.11 14.42
C ILE A 266 -14.07 -11.78 15.80
N LEU A 267 -13.46 -12.76 16.48
CA LEU A 267 -12.86 -12.55 17.80
C LEU A 267 -11.71 -11.51 17.73
N ALA A 268 -10.81 -11.66 16.76
CA ALA A 268 -9.66 -10.78 16.61
C ALA A 268 -10.08 -9.34 16.27
N PHE A 269 -10.98 -9.18 15.31
CA PHE A 269 -11.45 -7.87 14.89
C PHE A 269 -12.33 -7.22 15.96
N GLY A 270 -13.24 -7.98 16.59
CA GLY A 270 -14.06 -7.50 17.69
C GLY A 270 -13.21 -7.03 18.88
N TYR A 271 -12.19 -7.80 19.24
CA TYR A 271 -11.21 -7.39 20.26
C TYR A 271 -10.50 -6.08 19.88
N TYR A 272 -10.01 -5.97 18.62
CA TYR A 272 -9.37 -4.75 18.13
C TYR A 272 -10.29 -3.53 18.23
N ILE A 273 -11.55 -3.67 17.82
CA ILE A 273 -12.53 -2.58 17.90
C ILE A 273 -12.78 -2.18 19.36
N ALA A 274 -13.08 -3.15 20.24
CA ALA A 274 -13.29 -2.88 21.66
C ALA A 274 -12.07 -2.18 22.28
N PHE A 275 -10.88 -2.68 22.03
CA PHE A 275 -9.63 -2.11 22.54
C PHE A 275 -9.42 -0.66 22.06
N THR A 276 -9.60 -0.39 20.75
CA THR A 276 -9.38 0.96 20.21
C THR A 276 -10.43 1.98 20.70
N LEU A 277 -11.67 1.55 20.95
CA LEU A 277 -12.70 2.39 21.57
C LEU A 277 -12.40 2.66 23.06
N CYS A 278 -12.05 1.62 23.82
CA CYS A 278 -11.65 1.75 25.24
C CYS A 278 -10.48 2.73 25.41
N ILE A 279 -9.44 2.64 24.57
CA ILE A 279 -8.31 3.59 24.63
C ILE A 279 -8.78 5.04 24.37
N SER A 280 -9.73 5.27 23.47
CA SER A 280 -10.26 6.63 23.24
C SER A 280 -11.04 7.16 24.44
N VAL A 281 -11.77 6.28 25.15
CA VAL A 281 -12.48 6.64 26.40
C VAL A 281 -11.46 6.94 27.52
N LEU A 282 -10.50 6.06 27.75
CA LEU A 282 -9.48 6.23 28.79
C LEU A 282 -8.62 7.49 28.61
N LYS A 283 -8.36 7.85 27.34
CA LYS A 283 -7.63 9.08 26.98
C LYS A 283 -8.52 10.33 26.88
N LEU A 284 -9.81 10.24 27.21
CA LEU A 284 -10.78 11.32 27.11
C LEU A 284 -10.85 11.97 25.71
N GLN A 285 -10.55 11.21 24.66
CA GLN A 285 -10.53 11.67 23.26
C GLN A 285 -11.94 11.63 22.64
N LYS A 286 -12.83 12.49 23.10
CA LYS A 286 -14.25 12.51 22.67
C LYS A 286 -14.42 12.60 21.15
N LYS A 287 -13.68 13.51 20.47
CA LYS A 287 -13.76 13.68 19.01
C LYS A 287 -13.34 12.40 18.28
N ALA A 288 -12.24 11.78 18.69
CA ALA A 288 -11.78 10.52 18.11
C ALA A 288 -12.75 9.36 18.35
N LEU A 289 -13.34 9.25 19.56
CA LEU A 289 -14.35 8.24 19.89
C LEU A 289 -15.57 8.36 18.98
N LEU A 290 -16.13 9.57 18.86
CA LEU A 290 -17.30 9.84 18.01
C LEU A 290 -17.00 9.54 16.53
N THR A 291 -15.81 9.90 16.06
CA THR A 291 -15.36 9.59 14.69
C THR A 291 -15.28 8.09 14.45
N LYS A 292 -14.74 7.33 15.39
CA LYS A 292 -14.68 5.85 15.29
C LYS A 292 -16.07 5.23 15.26
N CYS A 293 -16.96 5.65 16.14
CA CYS A 293 -18.35 5.17 16.14
C CYS A 293 -19.07 5.49 14.83
N LYS A 294 -18.86 6.72 14.29
CA LYS A 294 -19.39 7.12 12.98
C LYS A 294 -18.85 6.21 11.86
N ALA A 295 -17.53 6.02 11.80
CA ALA A 295 -16.89 5.17 10.80
C ALA A 295 -17.44 3.73 10.83
N LEU A 296 -17.55 3.13 12.01
CA LEU A 296 -18.09 1.77 12.17
C LEU A 296 -19.56 1.67 11.69
N ARG A 297 -20.42 2.62 12.08
CA ARG A 297 -21.83 2.64 11.68
C ARG A 297 -21.99 2.79 10.17
N GLU A 298 -21.28 3.73 9.57
CA GLU A 298 -21.39 3.98 8.14
C GLU A 298 -20.78 2.85 7.31
N THR A 299 -19.69 2.23 7.79
CA THR A 299 -19.12 1.05 7.17
C THR A 299 -20.07 -0.15 7.25
N TYR A 300 -20.71 -0.37 8.38
CA TYR A 300 -21.72 -1.43 8.50
C TYR A 300 -22.87 -1.25 7.51
N THR A 301 -23.34 -0.01 7.32
CA THR A 301 -24.34 0.32 6.30
C THR A 301 -23.83 0.03 4.89
N PHE A 302 -22.56 0.40 4.59
CA PHE A 302 -21.94 0.11 3.30
C PHE A 302 -21.83 -1.39 3.04
N LEU A 303 -21.42 -2.20 4.01
CA LEU A 303 -21.32 -3.65 3.87
C LEU A 303 -22.67 -4.33 3.56
N LYS A 304 -23.80 -3.67 3.90
CA LYS A 304 -25.16 -4.14 3.57
C LYS A 304 -25.69 -3.59 2.25
N SER A 305 -25.02 -2.61 1.64
CA SER A 305 -25.47 -1.96 0.41
C SER A 305 -25.39 -2.87 -0.82
N GLU A 306 -26.17 -2.53 -1.84
CA GLU A 306 -26.06 -3.19 -3.14
C GLU A 306 -24.71 -2.98 -3.80
N ASP A 307 -24.11 -1.78 -3.64
CA ASP A 307 -22.79 -1.46 -4.18
C ASP A 307 -21.74 -2.45 -3.66
N TYR A 308 -21.77 -2.74 -2.35
CA TYR A 308 -20.84 -3.72 -1.79
C TYR A 308 -21.12 -5.15 -2.25
N ARG A 309 -22.41 -5.54 -2.34
CA ARG A 309 -22.81 -6.90 -2.77
C ARG A 309 -22.47 -7.17 -4.24
N LYS A 310 -22.41 -6.13 -5.08
CA LYS A 310 -22.03 -6.22 -6.51
C LYS A 310 -20.51 -6.36 -6.69
N LEU A 311 -19.70 -6.10 -5.67
CA LEU A 311 -18.26 -6.31 -5.79
C LEU A 311 -17.95 -7.80 -6.04
N PRO A 312 -17.09 -8.12 -7.00
CA PRO A 312 -16.69 -9.50 -7.27
C PRO A 312 -16.10 -10.16 -6.02
N LYS A 313 -16.35 -11.44 -5.84
CA LYS A 313 -15.73 -12.21 -4.77
C LYS A 313 -14.21 -12.19 -4.95
N VAL A 314 -13.47 -12.16 -3.85
CA VAL A 314 -11.99 -12.14 -3.87
C VAL A 314 -11.40 -13.51 -4.16
N ARG A 315 -12.19 -14.57 -3.97
CA ARG A 315 -11.89 -15.97 -4.31
C ARG A 315 -13.13 -16.67 -4.85
#